data_0364a11e1ab14dac8a40a6c0078f2ab9
#
_entry.id   0364a11e1ab14dac8a40a6c0078f2ab9
#
_cell.length_a   1.000
_cell.length_b   1.000
_cell.length_c   1.000
_cell.angle_alpha   90.00
_cell.angle_beta   90.00
_cell.angle_gamma   90.00
#
_symmetry.space_group_name_H-M   'P 1'
#
loop_
_entity.id
_entity.type
_entity.pdbx_description
1 polymer ?
#
loop_
_entity_poly.entity_id
_entity_poly.type
_entity_poly.pdbx_seq_one_letter_code
_entity_poly.pdbx_strand_id
1 'polypeptide(L)'
;MDIPEELKFDRLSYEEKFHRAVPGYMKRINGLYEAIYERFGEEGLELIRDVSRKYGAAIANNLQKKGGAKGITGVGRYLLKVFDMICDDWGIGEYSEDRLVITVSRCPYPFTKPEICEAHTCMEQTLVTTLDDTLDYQVGASIPNGDPRCEHVLTRKK
;
A
#
# COMPACT_ATOMS: atom_id res chain seq x y z
N MET A 1 35.43 -11.02 -5.07
CA MET A 1 35.71 -11.50 -3.69
C MET A 1 35.26 -12.94 -3.64
N ASP A 2 36.18 -13.89 -3.48
CA ASP A 2 35.83 -15.30 -3.42
C ASP A 2 35.38 -15.66 -2.01
N ILE A 3 34.24 -16.35 -1.92
CA ILE A 3 33.70 -16.82 -0.64
C ILE A 3 34.46 -18.07 -0.25
N PRO A 4 35.06 -18.15 0.97
CA PRO A 4 35.72 -19.35 1.47
C PRO A 4 34.76 -20.58 1.36
N GLU A 5 35.31 -21.76 1.12
CA GLU A 5 34.52 -22.98 0.86
C GLU A 5 33.53 -23.29 1.99
N GLU A 6 33.99 -23.15 3.22
CA GLU A 6 33.20 -23.36 4.44
C GLU A 6 32.06 -22.38 4.64
N LEU A 7 32.04 -21.24 3.91
CA LEU A 7 30.98 -20.21 3.93
C LEU A 7 30.11 -20.25 2.68
N LYS A 8 30.38 -21.13 1.73
CA LYS A 8 29.55 -21.27 0.54
C LYS A 8 28.15 -21.76 0.90
N PHE A 9 27.17 -21.21 0.21
CA PHE A 9 25.76 -21.58 0.33
C PHE A 9 25.08 -21.43 -1.03
N ASP A 10 23.97 -22.14 -1.21
CA ASP A 10 23.16 -22.00 -2.39
C ASP A 10 22.44 -20.65 -2.38
N ARG A 11 22.68 -19.84 -3.42
CA ARG A 11 22.06 -18.52 -3.53
C ARG A 11 20.55 -18.65 -3.73
N LEU A 12 19.81 -17.92 -2.91
CA LEU A 12 18.37 -17.84 -3.05
C LEU A 12 17.96 -17.28 -4.43
N SER A 13 16.92 -17.83 -5.02
CA SER A 13 16.25 -17.28 -6.19
C SER A 13 15.64 -15.90 -5.89
N TYR A 14 15.26 -15.13 -6.92
CA TYR A 14 14.56 -13.86 -6.71
C TYR A 14 13.22 -14.05 -6.00
N GLU A 15 12.48 -15.08 -6.34
CA GLU A 15 11.22 -15.45 -5.72
C GLU A 15 11.38 -15.73 -4.22
N GLU A 16 12.33 -16.58 -3.84
CA GLU A 16 12.62 -16.86 -2.43
C GLU A 16 13.06 -15.60 -1.66
N LYS A 17 13.87 -14.72 -2.28
CA LYS A 17 14.25 -13.45 -1.67
C LYS A 17 13.05 -12.56 -1.43
N PHE A 18 12.15 -12.46 -2.40
CA PHE A 18 10.94 -11.66 -2.30
C PHE A 18 10.03 -12.18 -1.18
N HIS A 19 9.69 -13.47 -1.19
CA HIS A 19 8.83 -14.10 -0.18
C HIS A 19 9.41 -14.06 1.24
N ARG A 20 10.72 -13.97 1.39
CA ARG A 20 11.34 -13.81 2.72
C ARG A 20 11.48 -12.37 3.16
N ALA A 21 11.84 -11.46 2.24
CA ALA A 21 12.13 -10.06 2.56
C ALA A 21 10.87 -9.24 2.78
N VAL A 22 9.87 -9.35 1.90
CA VAL A 22 8.68 -8.50 1.92
C VAL A 22 7.88 -8.64 3.22
N PRO A 23 7.52 -9.85 3.68
CA PRO A 23 6.81 -9.99 4.96
C PRO A 23 7.60 -9.45 6.15
N GLY A 24 8.92 -9.60 6.13
CA GLY A 24 9.80 -9.06 7.16
C GLY A 24 9.78 -7.53 7.22
N TYR A 25 9.82 -6.87 6.06
CA TYR A 25 9.71 -5.41 5.98
C TYR A 25 8.32 -4.91 6.41
N MET A 26 7.24 -5.57 5.98
CA MET A 26 5.87 -5.21 6.34
C MET A 26 5.65 -5.33 7.85
N LYS A 27 6.12 -6.43 8.46
CA LYS A 27 6.06 -6.62 9.92
C LYS A 27 6.87 -5.56 10.67
N ARG A 28 8.05 -5.18 10.16
CA ARG A 28 8.88 -4.14 10.77
C ARG A 28 8.22 -2.77 10.70
N ILE A 29 7.60 -2.42 9.56
CA ILE A 29 6.85 -1.17 9.41
C ILE A 29 5.69 -1.15 10.40
N ASN A 30 4.91 -2.23 10.53
CA ASN A 30 3.84 -2.32 11.52
C ASN A 30 4.37 -2.08 12.94
N GLY A 31 5.43 -2.79 13.35
CA GLY A 31 6.00 -2.62 14.69
C GLY A 31 6.52 -1.21 14.98
N LEU A 32 7.07 -0.52 13.95
CA LEU A 32 7.48 0.89 14.09
C LEU A 32 6.26 1.81 14.26
N TYR A 33 5.20 1.60 13.50
CA TYR A 33 3.99 2.41 13.59
C TYR A 33 3.26 2.19 14.91
N GLU A 34 3.17 0.95 15.39
CA GLU A 34 2.63 0.63 16.71
C GLU A 34 3.42 1.33 17.82
N ALA A 35 4.76 1.25 17.80
CA ALA A 35 5.62 1.90 18.79
C ALA A 35 5.49 3.43 18.78
N ILE A 36 5.35 4.04 17.59
CA ILE A 36 5.11 5.49 17.44
C ILE A 36 3.75 5.85 18.04
N TYR A 37 2.71 5.09 17.68
CA TYR A 37 1.35 5.34 18.19
C TYR A 37 1.24 5.13 19.70
N GLU A 38 1.84 4.08 20.24
CA GLU A 38 1.85 3.80 21.68
C GLU A 38 2.56 4.90 22.48
N ARG A 39 3.62 5.49 21.93
CA ARG A 39 4.39 6.50 22.61
C ARG A 39 3.81 7.91 22.47
N PHE A 40 3.25 8.26 21.33
CA PHE A 40 2.87 9.64 20.99
C PHE A 40 1.37 9.81 20.72
N GLY A 41 0.57 8.74 20.70
CA GLY A 41 -0.87 8.81 20.45
C GLY A 41 -1.19 9.46 19.10
N GLU A 42 -2.11 10.44 19.11
CA GLU A 42 -2.55 11.13 17.89
C GLU A 42 -1.42 11.90 17.17
N GLU A 43 -0.48 12.47 17.94
CA GLU A 43 0.69 13.13 17.35
C GLU A 43 1.54 12.14 16.56
N GLY A 44 1.65 10.89 17.05
CA GLY A 44 2.31 9.80 16.34
C GLY A 44 1.58 9.39 15.06
N LEU A 45 0.26 9.34 15.10
CA LEU A 45 -0.55 9.07 13.89
C LEU A 45 -0.38 10.17 12.84
N GLU A 46 -0.36 11.44 13.25
CA GLU A 46 -0.13 12.52 12.29
C GLU A 46 1.25 12.46 11.66
N LEU A 47 2.27 12.07 12.41
CA LEU A 47 3.60 11.81 11.85
C LEU A 47 3.56 10.69 10.79
N ILE A 48 2.83 9.59 11.04
CA ILE A 48 2.66 8.50 10.07
C ILE A 48 1.92 8.99 8.82
N ARG A 49 0.84 9.77 8.98
CA ARG A 49 0.10 10.40 7.86
C ARG A 49 1.01 11.28 7.00
N ASP A 50 1.82 12.12 7.64
CA ASP A 50 2.73 13.02 6.92
C ASP A 50 3.79 12.28 6.11
N VAL A 51 4.39 11.24 6.68
CA VAL A 51 5.34 10.39 5.96
C VAL A 51 4.65 9.68 4.80
N SER A 52 3.46 9.14 5.02
CA SER A 52 2.65 8.47 4.00
C SER A 52 2.29 9.40 2.85
N ARG A 53 1.80 10.61 3.15
CA ARG A 53 1.48 11.65 2.14
C ARG A 53 2.71 12.03 1.31
N LYS A 54 3.85 12.29 1.96
CA LYS A 54 5.10 12.64 1.26
C LYS A 54 5.54 11.53 0.31
N TYR A 55 5.42 10.29 0.73
CA TYR A 55 5.78 9.13 -0.09
C TYR A 55 4.81 8.96 -1.27
N GLY A 56 3.49 9.06 -1.05
CA GLY A 56 2.49 9.02 -2.11
C GLY A 56 2.69 10.11 -3.16
N ALA A 57 2.95 11.34 -2.73
CA ALA A 57 3.26 12.44 -3.63
C ALA A 57 4.55 12.21 -4.44
N ALA A 58 5.59 11.64 -3.83
CA ALA A 58 6.84 11.32 -4.53
C ALA A 58 6.64 10.25 -5.62
N ILE A 59 5.85 9.22 -5.33
CA ILE A 59 5.48 8.20 -6.31
C ILE A 59 4.70 8.83 -7.48
N ALA A 60 3.67 9.63 -7.18
CA ALA A 60 2.86 10.30 -8.21
C ALA A 60 3.69 11.19 -9.12
N ASN A 61 4.57 12.02 -8.56
CA ASN A 61 5.48 12.87 -9.31
C ASN A 61 6.42 12.08 -10.24
N ASN A 62 6.91 10.93 -9.78
CA ASN A 62 7.74 10.06 -10.61
C ASN A 62 6.95 9.42 -11.76
N LEU A 63 5.70 9.05 -11.52
CA LEU A 63 4.80 8.52 -12.56
C LEU A 63 4.44 9.60 -13.58
N GLN A 64 4.15 10.82 -13.15
CA GLN A 64 3.86 11.94 -14.04
C GLN A 64 5.01 12.22 -15.01
N LYS A 65 6.26 12.16 -14.55
CA LYS A 65 7.46 12.28 -15.42
C LYS A 65 7.57 11.18 -16.48
N LYS A 66 6.91 10.03 -16.26
CA LYS A 66 6.89 8.87 -17.19
C LYS A 66 5.63 8.79 -18.03
N GLY A 67 4.85 9.86 -18.14
CA GLY A 67 3.61 9.91 -18.90
C GLY A 67 2.34 9.84 -18.05
N GLY A 68 2.47 9.66 -16.73
CA GLY A 68 1.35 9.70 -15.78
C GLY A 68 0.35 8.56 -15.91
N ALA A 69 -0.73 8.68 -15.12
CA ALA A 69 -1.92 7.82 -15.18
C ALA A 69 -3.14 8.71 -14.92
N LYS A 70 -4.19 8.56 -15.68
CA LYS A 70 -5.39 9.40 -15.60
C LYS A 70 -6.66 8.55 -15.66
N GLY A 71 -7.71 9.07 -15.00
CA GLY A 71 -9.02 8.43 -14.93
C GLY A 71 -9.01 7.11 -14.14
N ILE A 72 -10.21 6.55 -13.93
CA ILE A 72 -10.38 5.28 -13.21
C ILE A 72 -9.52 4.17 -13.82
N THR A 73 -9.51 4.04 -15.15
CA THR A 73 -8.75 2.98 -15.83
C THR A 73 -7.24 3.15 -15.68
N GLY A 74 -6.71 4.36 -15.86
CA GLY A 74 -5.26 4.61 -15.81
C GLY A 74 -4.70 4.48 -14.39
N VAL A 75 -5.30 5.19 -13.44
CA VAL A 75 -4.91 5.15 -12.02
C VAL A 75 -5.21 3.78 -11.42
N GLY A 76 -6.38 3.20 -11.73
CA GLY A 76 -6.75 1.87 -11.28
C GLY A 76 -5.77 0.79 -11.75
N ARG A 77 -5.33 0.81 -13.02
CA ARG A 77 -4.32 -0.11 -13.53
C ARG A 77 -2.98 0.01 -12.77
N TYR A 78 -2.61 1.21 -12.38
CA TYR A 78 -1.41 1.39 -11.55
C TYR A 78 -1.60 0.79 -10.16
N LEU A 79 -2.73 1.06 -9.49
CA LEU A 79 -3.04 0.47 -8.18
C LEU A 79 -3.06 -1.06 -8.25
N LEU A 80 -3.71 -1.64 -9.25
CA LEU A 80 -3.73 -3.09 -9.44
C LEU A 80 -2.32 -3.70 -9.53
N LYS A 81 -1.38 -3.03 -10.24
CA LYS A 81 0.01 -3.47 -10.28
C LYS A 81 0.70 -3.39 -8.92
N VAL A 82 0.37 -2.40 -8.09
CA VAL A 82 0.90 -2.30 -6.73
C VAL A 82 0.36 -3.43 -5.86
N PHE A 83 -0.93 -3.71 -5.94
CA PHE A 83 -1.53 -4.84 -5.21
C PHE A 83 -0.98 -6.18 -5.67
N ASP A 84 -0.85 -6.40 -6.97
CA ASP A 84 -0.23 -7.61 -7.55
C ASP A 84 1.22 -7.82 -7.07
N MET A 85 1.95 -6.74 -6.85
CA MET A 85 3.34 -6.79 -6.38
C MET A 85 3.46 -7.18 -4.90
N ILE A 86 2.47 -6.86 -4.06
CA ILE A 86 2.59 -7.01 -2.60
C ILE A 86 1.54 -7.92 -1.96
N CYS A 87 0.48 -8.28 -2.68
CA CYS A 87 -0.63 -9.09 -2.19
C CYS A 87 -0.79 -10.33 -3.04
N ASP A 88 -0.81 -11.51 -2.41
CA ASP A 88 -1.09 -12.79 -3.11
C ASP A 88 -2.59 -13.01 -3.35
N ASP A 89 -3.45 -12.28 -2.65
CA ASP A 89 -4.90 -12.52 -2.61
C ASP A 89 -5.66 -11.20 -2.75
N TRP A 90 -5.72 -10.72 -3.99
CA TRP A 90 -6.47 -9.54 -4.39
C TRP A 90 -7.45 -9.85 -5.53
N GLY A 91 -8.46 -9.01 -5.69
CA GLY A 91 -9.44 -9.14 -6.77
C GLY A 91 -10.13 -7.83 -7.08
N ILE A 92 -10.97 -7.84 -8.12
CA ILE A 92 -11.82 -6.71 -8.49
C ILE A 92 -13.25 -7.01 -8.01
N GLY A 93 -13.73 -6.21 -7.05
CA GLY A 93 -15.10 -6.31 -6.54
C GLY A 93 -16.11 -5.57 -7.42
N GLU A 94 -15.70 -4.42 -7.99
CA GLU A 94 -16.53 -3.61 -8.88
C GLU A 94 -15.64 -2.85 -9.86
N TYR A 95 -16.11 -2.68 -11.09
CA TYR A 95 -15.46 -1.81 -12.08
C TYR A 95 -16.49 -1.14 -13.00
N SER A 96 -16.40 0.18 -13.08
CA SER A 96 -17.15 1.03 -14.01
C SER A 96 -16.30 2.22 -14.47
N GLU A 97 -16.86 3.10 -15.31
CA GLU A 97 -16.17 4.35 -15.71
C GLU A 97 -15.93 5.31 -14.56
N ASP A 98 -16.74 5.22 -13.49
CA ASP A 98 -16.70 6.14 -12.35
C ASP A 98 -16.23 5.49 -11.05
N ARG A 99 -16.04 4.16 -11.02
CA ARG A 99 -15.71 3.44 -9.81
C ARG A 99 -14.90 2.16 -10.06
N LEU A 100 -13.89 1.95 -9.21
CA LEU A 100 -13.16 0.69 -9.09
C LEU A 100 -13.07 0.31 -7.61
N VAL A 101 -13.42 -0.93 -7.29
CA VAL A 101 -13.21 -1.53 -5.96
C VAL A 101 -12.21 -2.67 -6.09
N ILE A 102 -11.08 -2.54 -5.43
CA ILE A 102 -10.07 -3.60 -5.31
C ILE A 102 -10.27 -4.26 -3.95
N THR A 103 -10.39 -5.56 -3.93
CA THR A 103 -10.58 -6.35 -2.70
C THR A 103 -9.30 -7.08 -2.33
N VAL A 104 -8.99 -7.14 -1.03
CA VAL A 104 -7.82 -7.84 -0.49
C VAL A 104 -8.26 -8.66 0.71
N SER A 105 -8.18 -9.99 0.63
CA SER A 105 -8.60 -10.89 1.73
C SER A 105 -7.47 -11.15 2.72
N ARG A 106 -6.22 -10.92 2.32
CA ARG A 106 -5.05 -11.01 3.18
C ARG A 106 -4.16 -9.79 2.99
N CYS A 107 -4.21 -8.86 3.95
CA CYS A 107 -3.36 -7.68 3.92
C CYS A 107 -1.88 -8.06 4.13
N PRO A 108 -0.95 -7.55 3.31
CA PRO A 108 0.47 -7.78 3.51
C PRO A 108 1.01 -7.05 4.76
N TYR A 109 0.36 -5.97 5.17
CA TYR A 109 0.66 -5.27 6.42
C TYR A 109 -0.18 -5.88 7.54
N PRO A 110 0.45 -6.40 8.61
CA PRO A 110 -0.29 -7.03 9.71
C PRO A 110 -0.84 -5.99 10.72
N PHE A 111 -1.46 -4.90 10.19
CA PHE A 111 -2.06 -3.89 11.05
C PHE A 111 -3.25 -4.47 11.80
N THR A 112 -3.25 -4.26 13.12
CA THR A 112 -4.35 -4.65 14.03
C THR A 112 -5.18 -3.46 14.49
N LYS A 113 -4.65 -2.24 14.31
CA LYS A 113 -5.29 -0.99 14.74
C LYS A 113 -5.80 -0.22 13.52
N PRO A 114 -7.11 0.05 13.44
CA PRO A 114 -7.70 0.78 12.32
C PRO A 114 -7.06 2.14 12.07
N GLU A 115 -6.70 2.86 13.14
CA GLU A 115 -6.10 4.19 13.09
C GLU A 115 -4.74 4.19 12.39
N ILE A 116 -3.94 3.14 12.63
CA ILE A 116 -2.63 2.96 11.96
C ILE A 116 -2.83 2.65 10.48
N CYS A 117 -3.80 1.78 10.16
CA CYS A 117 -4.15 1.45 8.78
C CYS A 117 -4.59 2.71 8.02
N GLU A 118 -5.49 3.52 8.60
CA GLU A 118 -5.93 4.79 8.04
C GLU A 118 -4.76 5.76 7.80
N ALA A 119 -3.90 5.94 8.79
CA ALA A 119 -2.73 6.81 8.68
C ALA A 119 -1.77 6.35 7.56
N HIS A 120 -1.60 5.03 7.41
CA HIS A 120 -0.78 4.45 6.34
C HIS A 120 -1.39 4.70 4.96
N THR A 121 -2.70 4.49 4.79
CA THR A 121 -3.39 4.62 3.50
C THR A 121 -3.54 6.06 2.99
N CYS A 122 -3.17 7.06 3.77
CA CYS A 122 -2.95 8.43 3.27
C CYS A 122 -1.93 8.49 2.11
N MET A 123 -1.09 7.46 1.96
CA MET A 123 -0.17 7.31 0.84
C MET A 123 -0.93 7.13 -0.47
N GLU A 124 -1.84 6.16 -0.55
CA GLU A 124 -2.64 5.86 -1.74
C GLU A 124 -3.59 7.01 -2.06
N GLN A 125 -4.21 7.62 -1.05
CA GLN A 125 -5.06 8.78 -1.23
C GLN A 125 -4.30 9.94 -1.86
N THR A 126 -3.12 10.26 -1.35
CA THR A 126 -2.28 11.34 -1.90
C THR A 126 -1.75 11.00 -3.29
N LEU A 127 -1.35 9.75 -3.51
CA LEU A 127 -0.94 9.25 -4.83
C LEU A 127 -2.04 9.48 -5.87
N VAL A 128 -3.25 9.03 -5.58
CA VAL A 128 -4.40 9.14 -6.48
C VAL A 128 -4.74 10.59 -6.79
N THR A 129 -4.92 11.41 -5.76
CA THR A 129 -5.33 12.82 -5.93
C THR A 129 -4.24 13.68 -6.59
N THR A 130 -2.97 13.31 -6.43
CA THR A 130 -1.85 13.98 -7.13
C THR A 130 -1.78 13.56 -8.61
N LEU A 131 -2.08 12.30 -8.94
CA LEU A 131 -2.13 11.83 -10.33
C LEU A 131 -3.32 12.40 -11.09
N ASP A 132 -4.48 12.43 -10.44
CA ASP A 132 -5.73 12.91 -11.00
C ASP A 132 -6.63 13.48 -9.91
N ASP A 133 -6.74 14.80 -9.86
CA ASP A 133 -7.51 15.54 -8.86
C ASP A 133 -9.04 15.38 -8.99
N THR A 134 -9.50 14.82 -10.13
CA THR A 134 -10.92 14.45 -10.33
C THR A 134 -11.29 13.12 -9.69
N LEU A 135 -10.31 12.41 -9.13
CA LEU A 135 -10.52 11.14 -8.45
C LEU A 135 -10.40 11.28 -6.93
N ASP A 136 -11.06 10.37 -6.24
CA ASP A 136 -10.92 10.16 -4.80
C ASP A 136 -10.59 8.69 -4.52
N TYR A 137 -9.93 8.47 -3.37
CA TYR A 137 -9.57 7.14 -2.89
C TYR A 137 -9.87 7.02 -1.41
N GLN A 138 -10.50 5.91 -1.04
CA GLN A 138 -10.79 5.57 0.35
C GLN A 138 -10.72 4.07 0.58
N VAL A 139 -10.48 3.67 1.81
CA VAL A 139 -10.70 2.30 2.27
C VAL A 139 -12.14 2.21 2.77
N GLY A 140 -12.92 1.30 2.20
CA GLY A 140 -14.27 0.98 2.65
C GLY A 140 -14.23 -0.01 3.82
N ALA A 141 -14.56 -1.27 3.58
CA ALA A 141 -14.34 -2.34 4.55
C ALA A 141 -12.86 -2.53 4.84
N SER A 142 -12.47 -2.85 6.08
CA SER A 142 -11.08 -3.12 6.43
C SER A 142 -10.92 -4.20 7.48
N ILE A 143 -9.96 -5.09 7.28
CA ILE A 143 -9.64 -6.19 8.20
C ILE A 143 -9.34 -5.67 9.63
N PRO A 144 -8.58 -4.57 9.83
CA PRO A 144 -8.41 -4.00 11.17
C PRO A 144 -9.70 -3.54 11.86
N ASN A 145 -10.76 -3.22 11.10
CA ASN A 145 -12.09 -2.92 11.65
C ASN A 145 -12.94 -4.17 11.93
N GLY A 146 -12.42 -5.36 11.65
CA GLY A 146 -13.13 -6.63 11.85
C GLY A 146 -13.87 -7.12 10.60
N ASP A 147 -13.71 -6.48 9.46
CA ASP A 147 -14.29 -6.93 8.20
C ASP A 147 -13.54 -8.16 7.66
N PRO A 148 -14.20 -9.02 6.86
CA PRO A 148 -13.57 -10.23 6.33
C PRO A 148 -12.52 -9.95 5.24
N ARG A 149 -12.51 -8.74 4.70
CA ARG A 149 -11.56 -8.27 3.67
C ARG A 149 -11.43 -6.76 3.70
N CYS A 150 -10.39 -6.23 3.08
CA CYS A 150 -10.27 -4.82 2.78
C CYS A 150 -10.88 -4.50 1.41
N GLU A 151 -11.46 -3.29 1.27
CA GLU A 151 -11.96 -2.74 0.02
C GLU A 151 -11.32 -1.38 -0.23
N HIS A 152 -10.50 -1.33 -1.26
CA HIS A 152 -9.81 -0.12 -1.73
C HIS A 152 -10.64 0.49 -2.86
N VAL A 153 -11.25 1.64 -2.60
CA VAL A 153 -12.27 2.23 -3.44
C VAL A 153 -11.73 3.48 -4.14
N LEU A 154 -11.64 3.43 -5.46
CA LEU A 154 -11.31 4.55 -6.32
C LEU A 154 -12.60 5.04 -6.98
N THR A 155 -12.92 6.34 -6.85
CA THR A 155 -14.14 6.94 -7.42
C THR A 155 -13.84 8.24 -8.13
N ARG A 156 -14.69 8.59 -9.12
CA ARG A 156 -14.72 9.94 -9.69
C ARG A 156 -15.47 10.87 -8.73
N LYS A 157 -14.86 12.02 -8.44
CA LYS A 157 -15.54 13.10 -7.71
C LYS A 157 -16.72 13.63 -8.51
N LYS A 158 -17.83 13.93 -7.84
CA LYS A 158 -19.03 14.55 -8.43
C LYS A 158 -18.83 16.05 -8.57
#